data_0038ef605b4bbffeafa822dbd4f1362f
#
_entry.id   0038ef605b4bbffeafa822dbd4f1362f
#
_cell.length_a   1.000
_cell.length_b   1.000
_cell.length_c   1.000
_cell.angle_alpha   90.00
_cell.angle_beta   90.00
_cell.angle_gamma   90.00
#
_symmetry.space_group_name_H-M   'P 1'
#
loop_
_entity.id
_entity.type
_entity.pdbx_description
1 polymer ?
#
loop_
_entity_poly.entity_id
_entity_poly.type
_entity_poly.pdbx_seq_one_letter_code
_entity_poly.pdbx_strand_id
1 'polypeptide(L)'
;NKIVFLQPHSTVVPTEDRDYPEWHLGRERYALWYIEVDDPVLINYLKQLREQFSDLLYQPNQRQFHITLFVAGFWVEQVTQSDDFSRAQLTQQIERLKNLKLESFQLQMGELNSFESALFLKMDDTAGVLDKIRKTLLHTSQEVAALSYCPHITLGLYREAVCSDHVLARMAEIEDISYSLNVSKLTFGFYQAHVLQGPLFSHTQIELGNAQCS
;
A
#
# COMPACT_ATOMS: atom_id res chain seq x y z
N ASN A 1 -4.27 -16.64 -4.71
CA ASN A 1 -3.22 -16.55 -3.69
C ASN A 1 -3.84 -15.95 -2.42
N LYS A 2 -3.64 -16.63 -1.30
CA LYS A 2 -4.23 -16.26 -0.01
C LYS A 2 -3.26 -15.38 0.76
N ILE A 3 -3.74 -14.27 1.35
CA ILE A 3 -2.96 -13.48 2.30
C ILE A 3 -2.71 -14.32 3.55
N VAL A 4 -1.46 -14.29 4.04
CA VAL A 4 -1.07 -14.97 5.27
C VAL A 4 -0.72 -13.91 6.32
N PHE A 5 -1.57 -13.78 7.34
CA PHE A 5 -1.27 -12.99 8.53
C PHE A 5 -0.29 -13.74 9.43
N LEU A 6 0.48 -12.97 10.20
CA LEU A 6 1.42 -13.53 11.15
C LEU A 6 0.70 -14.44 12.16
N GLN A 7 1.20 -15.66 12.31
CA GLN A 7 0.65 -16.67 13.20
C GLN A 7 1.51 -16.84 14.46
N PRO A 8 0.92 -17.25 15.61
CA PRO A 8 1.68 -17.66 16.79
C PRO A 8 2.66 -18.79 16.47
N HIS A 9 3.71 -18.91 17.28
CA HIS A 9 4.70 -19.99 17.22
C HIS A 9 5.44 -20.07 15.88
N SER A 10 5.71 -18.94 15.28
CA SER A 10 6.38 -18.77 14.00
C SER A 10 7.46 -17.70 14.13
N THR A 11 8.08 -17.35 13.01
CA THR A 11 9.11 -16.32 12.93
C THR A 11 8.73 -15.35 11.82
N VAL A 12 8.92 -14.05 12.05
CA VAL A 12 8.74 -13.06 10.99
C VAL A 12 9.82 -13.24 9.92
N VAL A 13 9.47 -12.89 8.69
CA VAL A 13 10.38 -12.93 7.54
C VAL A 13 11.07 -11.57 7.42
N PRO A 14 12.38 -11.48 7.67
CA PRO A 14 13.08 -10.21 7.56
C PRO A 14 13.25 -9.79 6.11
N THR A 15 13.27 -8.48 5.87
CA THR A 15 13.71 -7.94 4.59
C THR A 15 15.22 -8.06 4.47
N GLU A 16 15.70 -8.33 3.26
CA GLU A 16 17.13 -8.32 2.96
C GLU A 16 17.54 -6.93 2.46
N ASP A 17 18.61 -6.39 3.04
CA ASP A 17 19.17 -5.09 2.62
C ASP A 17 20.05 -5.27 1.39
N ARG A 18 19.41 -5.48 0.25
CA ARG A 18 20.08 -5.61 -1.05
C ARG A 18 19.19 -5.17 -2.20
N ASP A 19 19.81 -4.92 -3.34
CA ASP A 19 19.11 -4.82 -4.62
C ASP A 19 18.70 -6.22 -5.13
N TYR A 20 17.66 -6.27 -5.93
CA TYR A 20 17.09 -7.48 -6.53
C TYR A 20 17.10 -7.39 -8.06
N PRO A 21 18.30 -7.40 -8.73
CA PRO A 21 18.38 -7.27 -10.18
C PRO A 21 17.68 -8.41 -10.91
N GLU A 22 17.56 -9.59 -10.30
CA GLU A 22 16.81 -10.73 -10.82
C GLU A 22 15.31 -10.47 -10.94
N TRP A 23 14.79 -9.51 -10.15
CA TRP A 23 13.39 -9.11 -10.19
C TRP A 23 13.17 -7.95 -11.15
N HIS A 24 13.89 -6.84 -10.99
CA HIS A 24 13.62 -5.65 -11.78
C HIS A 24 14.20 -5.69 -13.20
N LEU A 25 15.21 -6.52 -13.47
CA LEU A 25 15.85 -6.70 -14.78
C LEU A 25 16.29 -5.37 -15.42
N GLY A 26 16.77 -4.42 -14.62
CA GLY A 26 17.16 -3.08 -15.07
C GLY A 26 16.01 -2.10 -15.22
N ARG A 27 14.77 -2.49 -14.95
CA ARG A 27 13.61 -1.60 -14.99
C ARG A 27 13.54 -0.80 -13.68
N GLU A 28 13.40 0.50 -13.79
CA GLU A 28 13.58 1.41 -12.64
C GLU A 28 12.31 1.73 -11.89
N ARG A 29 11.17 1.85 -12.58
CA ARG A 29 9.92 2.38 -12.02
C ARG A 29 8.92 1.26 -11.79
N TYR A 30 8.68 0.94 -10.51
CA TYR A 30 7.64 0.00 -10.12
C TYR A 30 6.40 0.77 -9.71
N ALA A 31 5.35 0.67 -10.50
CA ALA A 31 4.21 1.56 -10.46
C ALA A 31 3.00 0.95 -9.76
N LEU A 32 2.22 1.82 -9.13
CA LEU A 32 1.00 1.45 -8.41
C LEU A 32 0.00 2.60 -8.37
N TRP A 33 -1.28 2.24 -8.22
CA TRP A 33 -2.31 3.15 -7.75
C TRP A 33 -2.39 3.07 -6.24
N TYR A 34 -2.47 4.21 -5.59
CA TYR A 34 -2.50 4.29 -4.13
C TYR A 34 -3.25 5.53 -3.64
N ILE A 35 -3.61 5.48 -2.37
CA ILE A 35 -4.08 6.63 -1.61
C ILE A 35 -2.94 7.05 -0.69
N GLU A 36 -2.39 8.24 -0.89
CA GLU A 36 -1.41 8.79 0.04
C GLU A 36 -2.13 9.32 1.28
N VAL A 37 -1.62 9.00 2.44
CA VAL A 37 -2.12 9.56 3.70
C VAL A 37 -1.59 10.98 3.82
N ASP A 38 -2.47 11.96 3.73
CA ASP A 38 -2.16 13.39 3.81
C ASP A 38 -2.76 14.07 5.05
N ASP A 39 -3.49 13.34 5.85
CA ASP A 39 -4.10 13.80 7.11
C ASP A 39 -3.02 13.92 8.19
N PRO A 40 -2.72 15.17 8.69
CA PRO A 40 -1.66 15.37 9.67
C PRO A 40 -1.88 14.63 10.99
N VAL A 41 -3.12 14.47 11.42
CA VAL A 41 -3.45 13.77 12.67
C VAL A 41 -3.10 12.29 12.53
N LEU A 42 -3.54 11.67 11.43
CA LEU A 42 -3.24 10.27 11.17
C LEU A 42 -1.74 10.05 10.94
N ILE A 43 -1.07 10.91 10.18
CA ILE A 43 0.39 10.82 9.96
C ILE A 43 1.14 10.84 11.29
N ASN A 44 0.78 11.75 12.19
CA ASN A 44 1.41 11.84 13.50
C ASN A 44 1.20 10.56 14.33
N TYR A 45 -0.01 10.02 14.33
CA TYR A 45 -0.31 8.75 15.00
C TYR A 45 0.50 7.59 14.42
N LEU A 46 0.57 7.49 13.09
CA LEU A 46 1.33 6.44 12.42
C LEU A 46 2.82 6.53 12.70
N LYS A 47 3.37 7.74 12.77
CA LYS A 47 4.79 7.97 13.14
C LYS A 47 5.08 7.53 14.56
N GLN A 48 4.19 7.86 15.51
CA GLN A 48 4.33 7.44 16.91
C GLN A 48 4.24 5.90 17.03
N LEU A 49 3.31 5.29 16.31
CA LEU A 49 3.13 3.84 16.31
C LEU A 49 4.36 3.15 15.70
N ARG A 50 4.89 3.64 14.58
CA ARG A 50 6.13 3.14 13.97
C ARG A 50 7.30 3.23 14.95
N GLU A 51 7.43 4.33 15.68
CA GLU A 51 8.50 4.54 16.64
C GLU A 51 8.46 3.50 17.78
N GLN A 52 7.28 3.11 18.23
CA GLN A 52 7.14 2.07 19.25
C GLN A 52 7.67 0.70 18.81
N PHE A 53 7.74 0.46 17.49
CA PHE A 53 8.25 -0.77 16.91
C PHE A 53 9.59 -0.58 16.18
N SER A 54 10.26 0.54 16.36
CA SER A 54 11.48 0.90 15.62
C SER A 54 12.62 -0.10 15.79
N ASP A 55 12.70 -0.76 16.92
CA ASP A 55 13.67 -1.83 17.20
C ASP A 55 13.48 -3.08 16.33
N LEU A 56 12.29 -3.30 15.82
CA LEU A 56 11.93 -4.45 14.98
C LEU A 56 11.95 -4.14 13.49
N LEU A 57 11.81 -2.87 13.12
CA LEU A 57 11.57 -2.47 11.74
C LEU A 57 12.85 -2.01 11.04
N TYR A 58 12.92 -2.34 9.75
CA TYR A 58 14.02 -1.94 8.87
C TYR A 58 14.10 -0.41 8.73
N GLN A 59 15.30 0.12 8.78
CA GLN A 59 15.64 1.51 8.55
C GLN A 59 16.82 1.60 7.56
N PRO A 60 16.88 2.63 6.69
CA PRO A 60 15.96 3.76 6.59
C PRO A 60 14.67 3.41 5.86
N ASN A 61 13.58 4.06 6.21
CA ASN A 61 12.31 3.95 5.53
C ASN A 61 11.81 5.35 5.16
N GLN A 62 11.90 5.69 3.87
CA GLN A 62 11.51 6.99 3.32
C GLN A 62 10.16 6.96 2.62
N ARG A 63 9.50 5.79 2.60
CA ARG A 63 8.22 5.61 1.92
C ARG A 63 7.11 6.29 2.69
N GLN A 64 6.33 7.11 2.00
CA GLN A 64 5.17 7.78 2.57
C GLN A 64 4.12 6.76 3.01
N PHE A 65 3.37 7.07 4.05
CA PHE A 65 2.22 6.27 4.45
C PHE A 65 1.17 6.31 3.35
N HIS A 66 0.74 5.15 2.92
CA HIS A 66 -0.20 5.01 1.81
C HIS A 66 -0.99 3.72 1.91
N ILE A 67 -2.09 3.68 1.19
CA ILE A 67 -2.88 2.47 0.98
C ILE A 67 -2.73 2.08 -0.48
N THR A 68 -2.15 0.92 -0.75
CA THR A 68 -2.05 0.41 -2.12
C THR A 68 -3.43 -0.01 -2.60
N LEU A 69 -3.81 0.48 -3.78
CA LEU A 69 -5.05 0.11 -4.45
C LEU A 69 -4.83 -0.99 -5.49
N PHE A 70 -3.75 -0.88 -6.25
CA PHE A 70 -3.50 -1.76 -7.38
C PHE A 70 -2.03 -1.68 -7.79
N VAL A 71 -1.36 -2.81 -7.87
CA VAL A 71 0.02 -2.90 -8.33
C VAL A 71 0.02 -3.04 -9.85
N ALA A 72 0.45 -1.99 -10.56
CA ALA A 72 0.47 -1.96 -12.01
C ALA A 72 1.65 -2.73 -12.60
N GLY A 73 2.79 -2.71 -11.95
CA GLY A 73 4.02 -3.33 -12.43
C GLY A 73 5.08 -2.33 -12.88
N PHE A 74 6.04 -2.81 -13.65
CA PHE A 74 7.11 -1.95 -14.16
C PHE A 74 6.60 -1.04 -15.28
N TRP A 75 6.63 0.26 -15.03
CA TRP A 75 6.17 1.25 -15.99
C TRP A 75 7.25 1.50 -17.02
N VAL A 76 7.03 0.99 -18.23
CA VAL A 76 8.00 0.99 -19.32
C VAL A 76 7.38 1.55 -20.61
N GLU A 77 8.23 1.96 -21.55
CA GLU A 77 7.75 2.43 -22.86
C GLU A 77 7.36 1.27 -23.77
N GLN A 78 8.11 0.16 -23.69
CA GLN A 78 7.83 -1.06 -24.47
C GLN A 78 7.62 -2.23 -23.53
N VAL A 79 6.45 -2.83 -23.60
CA VAL A 79 6.09 -4.03 -22.83
C VAL A 79 6.79 -5.24 -23.44
N THR A 80 7.62 -5.90 -22.64
CA THR A 80 8.34 -7.12 -23.02
C THR A 80 8.17 -8.25 -22.00
N GLN A 81 7.81 -7.91 -20.76
CA GLN A 81 7.63 -8.84 -19.66
C GLN A 81 6.16 -8.85 -19.21
N SER A 82 5.75 -9.94 -18.56
CA SER A 82 4.38 -10.09 -18.07
C SER A 82 4.02 -9.11 -16.94
N ASP A 83 5.01 -8.59 -16.24
CA ASP A 83 4.85 -7.61 -15.16
C ASP A 83 5.17 -6.16 -15.61
N ASP A 84 5.21 -5.92 -16.92
CA ASP A 84 5.34 -4.59 -17.49
C ASP A 84 3.98 -3.90 -17.60
N PHE A 85 4.02 -2.58 -17.51
CA PHE A 85 2.86 -1.70 -17.60
C PHE A 85 3.14 -0.55 -18.55
N SER A 86 2.24 -0.29 -19.50
CA SER A 86 2.43 0.69 -20.55
C SER A 86 1.71 2.01 -20.27
N ARG A 87 2.15 3.07 -20.97
CA ARG A 87 1.46 4.37 -20.99
C ARG A 87 0.03 4.25 -21.48
N ALA A 88 -0.23 3.41 -22.48
CA ALA A 88 -1.57 3.20 -23.02
C ALA A 88 -2.51 2.59 -21.96
N GLN A 89 -2.03 1.63 -21.19
CA GLN A 89 -2.80 1.06 -20.09
C GLN A 89 -3.10 2.11 -19.00
N LEU A 90 -2.14 2.94 -18.65
CA LEU A 90 -2.36 4.05 -17.71
C LEU A 90 -3.44 5.01 -18.20
N THR A 91 -3.37 5.43 -19.47
CA THR A 91 -4.35 6.33 -20.06
C THR A 91 -5.76 5.76 -19.99
N GLN A 92 -5.93 4.47 -20.29
CA GLN A 92 -7.21 3.79 -20.17
C GLN A 92 -7.71 3.72 -18.73
N GLN A 93 -6.83 3.43 -17.78
CA GLN A 93 -7.20 3.37 -16.37
C GLN A 93 -7.64 4.75 -15.85
N ILE A 94 -6.93 5.81 -16.20
CA ILE A 94 -7.29 7.19 -15.85
C ILE A 94 -8.68 7.53 -16.38
N GLU A 95 -8.94 7.25 -17.66
CA GLU A 95 -10.22 7.53 -18.30
C GLU A 95 -11.37 6.76 -17.61
N ARG A 96 -11.19 5.48 -17.35
CA ARG A 96 -12.18 4.65 -16.66
C ARG A 96 -12.45 5.12 -15.24
N LEU A 97 -11.42 5.48 -14.48
CA LEU A 97 -11.59 6.03 -13.13
C LEU A 97 -12.34 7.37 -13.15
N LYS A 98 -12.01 8.27 -14.06
CA LYS A 98 -12.72 9.54 -14.21
C LYS A 98 -14.19 9.34 -14.56
N ASN A 99 -14.49 8.36 -15.41
CA ASN A 99 -15.85 8.06 -15.81
C ASN A 99 -16.72 7.50 -14.67
N LEU A 100 -16.13 6.98 -13.61
CA LEU A 100 -16.87 6.57 -12.42
C LEU A 100 -17.49 7.75 -11.67
N LYS A 101 -16.95 8.96 -11.85
CA LYS A 101 -17.40 10.18 -11.15
C LYS A 101 -17.52 9.98 -9.65
N LEU A 102 -16.48 9.38 -9.07
CA LEU A 102 -16.42 9.08 -7.64
C LEU A 102 -16.44 10.37 -6.83
N GLU A 103 -17.21 10.37 -5.76
CA GLU A 103 -17.14 11.39 -4.72
C GLU A 103 -16.08 11.00 -3.69
N SER A 104 -15.61 11.99 -2.91
CA SER A 104 -14.77 11.72 -1.76
C SER A 104 -15.48 10.76 -0.79
N PHE A 105 -14.72 9.90 -0.16
CA PHE A 105 -15.27 8.86 0.72
C PHE A 105 -14.37 8.67 1.94
N GLN A 106 -14.87 7.94 2.91
CA GLN A 106 -14.15 7.68 4.15
C GLN A 106 -13.78 6.21 4.28
N LEU A 107 -12.59 5.99 4.82
CA LEU A 107 -12.11 4.68 5.28
C LEU A 107 -11.98 4.73 6.79
N GLN A 108 -12.35 3.65 7.47
CA GLN A 108 -12.23 3.56 8.91
C GLN A 108 -10.90 2.89 9.28
N MET A 109 -10.23 3.46 10.28
CA MET A 109 -9.05 2.84 10.85
C MET A 109 -9.46 1.58 11.61
N GLY A 110 -8.82 0.47 11.28
CA GLY A 110 -9.02 -0.81 11.93
C GLY A 110 -7.90 -1.13 12.92
N GLU A 111 -7.67 -2.40 13.13
CA GLU A 111 -6.69 -2.91 14.06
C GLU A 111 -5.25 -2.87 13.51
N LEU A 112 -4.29 -2.82 14.42
CA LEU A 112 -2.89 -3.13 14.12
C LEU A 112 -2.76 -4.63 13.88
N ASN A 113 -2.10 -5.01 12.79
CA ASN A 113 -1.90 -6.42 12.43
C ASN A 113 -0.56 -6.59 11.73
N SER A 114 -0.23 -7.81 11.37
CA SER A 114 1.02 -8.11 10.68
C SER A 114 0.83 -9.19 9.62
N PHE A 115 1.47 -8.96 8.45
CA PHE A 115 1.86 -10.05 7.57
C PHE A 115 3.13 -10.70 8.13
N GLU A 116 3.56 -11.79 7.52
CA GLU A 116 4.83 -12.43 7.93
C GLU A 116 6.04 -11.49 7.77
N SER A 117 5.99 -10.56 6.82
CA SER A 117 7.10 -9.66 6.46
C SER A 117 6.90 -8.19 6.81
N ALA A 118 5.71 -7.77 7.21
CA ALA A 118 5.38 -6.36 7.38
C ALA A 118 4.35 -6.11 8.46
N LEU A 119 4.63 -5.14 9.32
CA LEU A 119 3.69 -4.61 10.30
C LEU A 119 2.80 -3.55 9.63
N PHE A 120 1.49 -3.57 9.87
CA PHE A 120 0.56 -2.67 9.20
C PHE A 120 -0.64 -2.31 10.07
N LEU A 121 -1.27 -1.20 9.74
CA LEU A 121 -2.57 -0.81 10.25
C LEU A 121 -3.65 -1.16 9.22
N LYS A 122 -4.63 -1.95 9.60
CA LYS A 122 -5.75 -2.31 8.74
C LYS A 122 -6.66 -1.12 8.52
N MET A 123 -7.18 -0.99 7.30
CA MET A 123 -8.20 -0.01 6.96
C MET A 123 -9.48 -0.74 6.54
N ASP A 124 -10.63 -0.23 6.97
CA ASP A 124 -11.92 -0.83 6.63
C ASP A 124 -12.67 0.05 5.61
N ASP A 125 -13.07 -0.57 4.51
CA ASP A 125 -13.87 0.04 3.44
C ASP A 125 -15.33 -0.43 3.56
N THR A 126 -16.05 0.16 4.49
CA THR A 126 -17.45 -0.24 4.77
C THR A 126 -18.40 0.03 3.61
N ALA A 127 -18.09 1.02 2.77
CA ALA A 127 -18.91 1.40 1.61
C ALA A 127 -18.58 0.64 0.33
N GLY A 128 -17.50 -0.15 0.33
CA GLY A 128 -17.08 -0.94 -0.84
C GLY A 128 -16.51 -0.13 -2.00
N VAL A 129 -16.02 1.09 -1.76
CA VAL A 129 -15.50 1.97 -2.80
C VAL A 129 -14.18 1.46 -3.37
N LEU A 130 -13.31 0.90 -2.52
CA LEU A 130 -12.02 0.35 -2.96
C LEU A 130 -12.21 -0.85 -3.89
N ASP A 131 -13.19 -1.70 -3.61
CA ASP A 131 -13.52 -2.82 -4.49
C ASP A 131 -13.97 -2.34 -5.87
N LYS A 132 -14.80 -1.30 -5.93
CA LYS A 132 -15.24 -0.67 -7.16
C LYS A 132 -14.07 -0.09 -7.97
N ILE A 133 -13.16 0.61 -7.31
CA ILE A 133 -11.95 1.16 -7.92
C ILE A 133 -11.09 0.03 -8.49
N ARG A 134 -10.82 -0.99 -7.70
CA ARG A 134 -9.99 -2.12 -8.12
C ARG A 134 -10.57 -2.88 -9.29
N LYS A 135 -11.87 -3.15 -9.30
CA LYS A 135 -12.56 -3.78 -10.43
C LYS A 135 -12.43 -2.96 -11.71
N THR A 136 -12.54 -1.65 -11.60
CA THR A 136 -12.35 -0.73 -12.74
C THR A 136 -10.94 -0.81 -13.29
N LEU A 137 -9.92 -0.85 -12.45
CA LEU A 137 -8.52 -0.97 -12.86
C LEU A 137 -8.22 -2.33 -13.50
N LEU A 138 -8.82 -3.40 -12.98
CA LEU A 138 -8.67 -4.77 -13.49
C LEU A 138 -9.22 -4.95 -14.92
N HIS A 139 -10.13 -4.09 -15.36
CA HIS A 139 -10.63 -4.13 -16.75
C HIS A 139 -9.56 -3.81 -17.79
N THR A 140 -8.51 -3.09 -17.42
CA THR A 140 -7.46 -2.67 -18.34
C THR A 140 -6.23 -3.55 -18.27
N SER A 141 -5.85 -4.00 -17.08
CA SER A 141 -4.66 -4.83 -16.90
C SER A 141 -4.81 -5.75 -15.69
N GLN A 142 -4.04 -6.82 -15.69
CA GLN A 142 -3.92 -7.69 -14.52
C GLN A 142 -3.07 -7.01 -13.45
N GLU A 143 -3.46 -7.16 -12.20
CA GLU A 143 -2.64 -6.73 -11.09
C GLU A 143 -1.42 -7.64 -10.95
N VAL A 144 -0.23 -7.03 -10.83
CA VAL A 144 1.01 -7.76 -10.60
C VAL A 144 1.07 -8.20 -9.13
N ALA A 145 1.58 -9.41 -8.89
CA ALA A 145 1.66 -9.98 -7.55
C ALA A 145 0.32 -9.99 -6.78
N ALA A 146 -0.77 -10.28 -7.51
CA ALA A 146 -2.12 -10.25 -6.96
C ALA A 146 -2.30 -11.25 -5.81
N LEU A 147 -2.75 -10.71 -4.67
CA LEU A 147 -3.18 -11.45 -3.48
C LEU A 147 -4.64 -11.10 -3.18
N SER A 148 -5.25 -11.83 -2.25
CA SER A 148 -6.53 -11.39 -1.69
C SER A 148 -6.37 -9.98 -1.12
N TYR A 149 -7.23 -9.06 -1.53
CA TYR A 149 -7.05 -7.65 -1.17
C TYR A 149 -7.40 -7.38 0.30
N CYS A 150 -6.47 -6.75 0.99
CA CYS A 150 -6.63 -6.28 2.36
C CYS A 150 -6.14 -4.84 2.42
N PRO A 151 -7.02 -3.83 2.48
CA PRO A 151 -6.59 -2.44 2.57
C PRO A 151 -5.84 -2.20 3.88
N HIS A 152 -4.64 -1.63 3.76
CA HIS A 152 -3.76 -1.42 4.91
C HIS A 152 -2.76 -0.30 4.65
N ILE A 153 -2.24 0.24 5.75
CA ILE A 153 -1.11 1.16 5.74
C ILE A 153 0.08 0.44 6.38
N THR A 154 1.11 0.19 5.60
CA THR A 154 2.34 -0.46 6.10
C THR A 154 3.09 0.51 7.01
N LEU A 155 3.43 0.05 8.20
CA LEU A 155 4.30 0.77 9.13
C LEU A 155 5.77 0.51 8.83
N GLY A 156 6.12 -0.71 8.47
CA GLY A 156 7.48 -1.07 8.11
C GLY A 156 7.66 -2.56 7.85
N LEU A 157 8.82 -2.90 7.31
CA LEU A 157 9.28 -4.27 7.08
C LEU A 157 10.15 -4.69 8.27
N TYR A 158 10.16 -5.98 8.60
CA TYR A 158 10.99 -6.49 9.68
C TYR A 158 12.47 -6.49 9.30
N ARG A 159 13.31 -6.06 10.23
CA ARG A 159 14.76 -5.97 10.06
C ARG A 159 15.45 -7.32 10.28
N GLU A 160 14.97 -8.08 11.24
CA GLU A 160 15.56 -9.34 11.66
C GLU A 160 14.47 -10.39 11.87
N ALA A 161 14.87 -11.65 11.84
CA ALA A 161 14.01 -12.76 12.22
C ALA A 161 13.75 -12.72 13.73
N VAL A 162 12.49 -12.52 14.10
CA VAL A 162 12.03 -12.44 15.49
C VAL A 162 10.88 -13.41 15.67
N CYS A 163 10.79 -14.02 16.86
CA CYS A 163 9.66 -14.89 17.19
C CYS A 163 8.34 -14.11 17.09
N SER A 164 7.38 -14.68 16.37
CA SER A 164 6.07 -14.05 16.15
C SER A 164 5.31 -13.81 17.45
N ASP A 165 5.48 -14.67 18.45
CA ASP A 165 4.82 -14.50 19.76
C ASP A 165 5.26 -13.20 20.44
N HIS A 166 6.51 -12.78 20.28
CA HIS A 166 7.01 -11.50 20.78
C HIS A 166 6.35 -10.31 20.08
N VAL A 167 6.24 -10.38 18.77
CA VAL A 167 5.60 -9.33 17.97
C VAL A 167 4.11 -9.21 18.30
N LEU A 168 3.41 -10.34 18.35
CA LEU A 168 1.99 -10.41 18.67
C LEU A 168 1.68 -9.89 20.07
N ALA A 169 2.53 -10.21 21.05
CA ALA A 169 2.38 -9.70 22.43
C ALA A 169 2.51 -8.18 22.49
N ARG A 170 3.47 -7.61 21.75
CA ARG A 170 3.65 -6.16 21.67
C ARG A 170 2.49 -5.47 20.95
N MET A 171 1.97 -6.08 19.89
CA MET A 171 0.79 -5.56 19.19
C MET A 171 -0.44 -5.52 20.11
N ALA A 172 -0.60 -6.52 20.97
CA ALA A 172 -1.73 -6.61 21.91
C ALA A 172 -1.75 -5.51 22.97
N GLU A 173 -0.61 -4.84 23.22
CA GLU A 173 -0.50 -3.71 24.14
C GLU A 173 -1.01 -2.39 23.53
N ILE A 174 -1.19 -2.34 22.21
CA ILE A 174 -1.65 -1.14 21.52
C ILE A 174 -3.17 -1.05 21.58
N GLU A 175 -3.67 0.07 22.06
CA GLU A 175 -5.10 0.33 22.09
C GLU A 175 -5.63 0.62 20.68
N ASP A 176 -6.78 0.04 20.34
CA ASP A 176 -7.49 0.37 19.12
C ASP A 176 -8.09 1.77 19.23
N ILE A 177 -7.85 2.57 18.17
CA ILE A 177 -8.36 3.92 18.08
C ILE A 177 -9.34 4.00 16.91
N SER A 178 -10.50 4.60 17.15
CA SER A 178 -11.47 4.87 16.09
C SER A 178 -11.11 6.18 15.38
N TYR A 179 -10.89 6.13 14.08
CA TYR A 179 -10.55 7.29 13.26
C TYR A 179 -11.02 7.08 11.81
N SER A 180 -11.56 8.14 11.20
CA SER A 180 -11.98 8.12 9.79
C SER A 180 -10.99 8.91 8.95
N LEU A 181 -10.47 8.27 7.91
CA LEU A 181 -9.64 8.92 6.89
C LEU A 181 -10.53 9.36 5.73
N ASN A 182 -10.54 10.65 5.43
CA ASN A 182 -11.20 11.16 4.23
C ASN A 182 -10.30 11.00 3.02
N VAL A 183 -10.81 10.37 1.97
CA VAL A 183 -10.11 10.15 0.71
C VAL A 183 -10.69 11.09 -0.34
N SER A 184 -9.88 12.04 -0.81
CA SER A 184 -10.28 13.05 -1.81
C SER A 184 -9.55 12.93 -3.14
N LYS A 185 -8.56 12.06 -3.24
CA LYS A 185 -7.81 11.83 -4.47
C LYS A 185 -7.22 10.43 -4.54
N LEU A 186 -7.05 9.95 -5.76
CA LEU A 186 -6.35 8.71 -6.08
C LEU A 186 -5.05 9.08 -6.82
N THR A 187 -3.95 8.43 -6.49
CA THR A 187 -2.65 8.73 -7.08
C THR A 187 -2.10 7.51 -7.82
N PHE A 188 -1.62 7.74 -9.04
CA PHE A 188 -0.73 6.83 -9.73
C PHE A 188 0.69 7.36 -9.61
N GLY A 189 1.59 6.51 -9.18
CA GLY A 189 2.99 6.84 -9.04
C GLY A 189 3.85 5.58 -9.01
N PHE A 190 5.09 5.75 -8.62
CA PHE A 190 6.05 4.65 -8.62
C PHE A 190 7.10 4.86 -7.52
N TYR A 191 7.78 3.79 -7.18
CA TYR A 191 9.04 3.86 -6.46
C TYR A 191 10.16 3.27 -7.32
N GLN A 192 11.38 3.65 -6.98
CA GLN A 192 12.56 3.11 -7.66
C GLN A 192 12.81 1.67 -7.21
N ALA A 193 12.80 0.74 -8.15
CA ALA A 193 12.87 -0.69 -7.86
C ALA A 193 14.15 -1.11 -7.15
N HIS A 194 15.26 -0.39 -7.39
CA HIS A 194 16.55 -0.68 -6.78
C HIS A 194 16.76 -0.04 -5.40
N VAL A 195 15.78 0.75 -4.91
CA VAL A 195 15.86 1.42 -3.61
C VAL A 195 14.87 0.79 -2.63
N LEU A 196 15.40 0.10 -1.64
CA LEU A 196 14.57 -0.52 -0.60
C LEU A 196 13.93 0.56 0.28
N GLN A 197 12.60 0.49 0.44
CA GLN A 197 11.80 1.45 1.21
C GLN A 197 12.04 2.92 0.80
N GLY A 198 12.37 3.15 -0.47
CA GLY A 198 12.51 4.49 -1.04
C GLY A 198 11.15 5.20 -1.19
N PRO A 199 11.18 6.51 -1.45
CA PRO A 199 9.95 7.30 -1.54
C PRO A 199 9.10 6.92 -2.75
N LEU A 200 7.81 7.18 -2.65
CA LEU A 200 6.86 7.19 -3.76
C LEU A 200 6.97 8.51 -4.51
N PHE A 201 7.00 8.42 -5.84
CA PHE A 201 6.96 9.57 -6.74
C PHE A 201 5.59 9.62 -7.41
N SER A 202 4.83 10.68 -7.14
CA SER A 202 3.52 10.90 -7.75
C SER A 202 3.67 11.28 -9.21
N HIS A 203 2.89 10.65 -10.08
CA HIS A 203 2.84 11.00 -11.50
C HIS A 203 1.50 11.60 -11.90
N THR A 204 0.39 10.97 -11.53
CA THR A 204 -0.96 11.41 -11.86
C THR A 204 -1.86 11.36 -10.64
N GLN A 205 -2.64 12.40 -10.43
CA GLN A 205 -3.64 12.46 -9.37
C GLN A 205 -5.03 12.66 -9.98
N ILE A 206 -6.01 11.89 -9.50
CA ILE A 206 -7.41 12.05 -9.83
C ILE A 206 -8.11 12.62 -8.61
N GLU A 207 -8.58 13.85 -8.73
CA GLU A 207 -9.40 14.49 -7.70
C GLU A 207 -10.80 13.89 -7.70
N LEU A 208 -11.30 13.57 -6.53
CA LEU A 208 -12.66 13.09 -6.33
C LEU A 208 -13.60 14.25 -6.09
N GLY A 209 -14.87 14.11 -6.48
CA GLY A 209 -15.90 15.12 -6.25
C GLY A 209 -16.15 15.34 -4.75
N ASN A 210 -16.63 16.53 -4.39
CA ASN A 210 -17.06 16.78 -3.02
C ASN A 210 -18.34 15.99 -2.73
N ALA A 211 -18.35 15.23 -1.62
CA ALA A 211 -19.56 14.59 -1.17
C ALA A 211 -20.62 15.66 -0.90
N GLN A 212 -21.79 15.55 -1.56
CA GLN A 212 -22.89 16.45 -1.30
C GLN A 212 -23.40 16.19 0.11
N CYS A 213 -23.55 17.23 0.90
CA CYS A 213 -24.26 17.15 2.16
C CYS A 213 -25.72 16.82 1.85
N SER A 214 -26.11 15.59 2.11
CA SER A 214 -27.52 15.14 2.09
C SER A 214 -28.19 15.46 3.40
#